data_f59376e1a91b811b76b9c5147f04b552
#
_entry.id   f59376e1a91b811b76b9c5147f04b552
#
_cell.length_a   1.000
_cell.length_b   1.000
_cell.length_c   1.000
_cell.angle_alpha   90.00
_cell.angle_beta   90.00
_cell.angle_gamma   90.00
#
_symmetry.space_group_name_H-M   'P 1'
#
loop_
_entity.id
_entity.type
_entity.pdbx_description
1 polymer ?
#
loop_
_entity_poly.entity_id
_entity_poly.type
_entity_poly.pdbx_seq_one_letter_code
_entity_poly.pdbx_strand_id
1 'polypeptide(L)'
;MAKVFHLLFLVFFFSSCKSTTYYLSRHAERAGTMSNDPQLTAEGQKQALDLRDYLRGKNIKGIYSTNFARTKATAQPTSEWYSLPINLYSPNGASSMIDSLKATNKNNILIVGHSNTVDDLVNRLTGANSMTDLPETEYGSLFIVKKKGGNYRFEKIKVPQTTPR
;
A
#
# COMPACT_ATOMS: atom_id res chain seq x y z
N MET A 1 6.45 -42.25 52.64
CA MET A 1 5.38 -41.65 51.84
C MET A 1 5.94 -40.43 51.12
N ALA A 2 6.31 -40.55 49.83
CA ALA A 2 6.89 -39.49 49.05
C ALA A 2 5.76 -38.70 48.39
N LYS A 3 5.66 -37.38 48.69
CA LYS A 3 4.70 -36.47 48.04
C LYS A 3 5.26 -36.02 46.68
N VAL A 4 4.69 -36.53 45.59
CA VAL A 4 5.01 -36.04 44.23
C VAL A 4 4.32 -34.71 44.01
N PHE A 5 5.10 -33.63 43.89
CA PHE A 5 4.63 -32.29 43.59
C PHE A 5 4.53 -32.16 42.06
N HIS A 6 3.29 -32.20 41.51
CA HIS A 6 3.07 -31.94 40.09
C HIS A 6 3.15 -30.45 39.84
N LEU A 7 4.28 -30.01 39.26
CA LEU A 7 4.45 -28.64 38.77
C LEU A 7 3.67 -28.46 37.47
N LEU A 8 2.48 -27.82 37.54
CA LEU A 8 1.67 -27.50 36.38
C LEU A 8 2.33 -26.35 35.59
N PHE A 9 2.99 -26.70 34.47
CA PHE A 9 3.62 -25.72 33.59
C PHE A 9 2.56 -25.02 32.73
N LEU A 10 2.14 -23.80 33.13
CA LEU A 10 1.18 -23.00 32.42
C LEU A 10 1.84 -22.39 31.18
N VAL A 11 1.64 -23.00 30.01
CA VAL A 11 2.15 -22.49 28.74
C VAL A 11 1.28 -21.32 28.29
N PHE A 12 1.73 -20.09 28.48
CA PHE A 12 1.11 -18.89 27.90
C PHE A 12 1.38 -18.84 26.40
N PHE A 13 0.39 -19.18 25.58
CA PHE A 13 0.40 -18.89 24.16
C PHE A 13 0.20 -17.40 23.95
N PHE A 14 1.29 -16.66 23.76
CA PHE A 14 1.22 -15.29 23.25
C PHE A 14 0.76 -15.35 21.79
N SER A 15 -0.54 -15.20 21.55
CA SER A 15 -1.08 -15.00 20.23
C SER A 15 -0.57 -13.65 19.70
N SER A 16 0.52 -13.70 18.93
CA SER A 16 1.06 -12.51 18.26
C SER A 16 0.01 -12.00 17.26
N CYS A 17 -0.70 -10.95 17.62
CA CYS A 17 -1.69 -10.31 16.77
C CYS A 17 -0.96 -9.63 15.60
N LYS A 18 -0.79 -10.36 14.49
CA LYS A 18 -0.13 -9.85 13.27
C LYS A 18 -0.91 -8.66 12.74
N SER A 19 -0.23 -7.53 12.65
CA SER A 19 -0.75 -6.32 12.01
C SER A 19 -0.39 -6.34 10.52
N THR A 20 -1.35 -6.02 9.66
CA THR A 20 -1.15 -5.87 8.22
C THR A 20 -1.38 -4.43 7.82
N THR A 21 -0.49 -3.84 7.02
CA THR A 21 -0.62 -2.48 6.52
C THR A 21 -0.58 -2.48 5.00
N TYR A 22 -1.53 -1.80 4.39
CA TYR A 22 -1.58 -1.51 2.97
C TYR A 22 -1.36 -0.01 2.76
N TYR A 23 -0.47 0.33 1.86
CA TYR A 23 -0.15 1.68 1.43
C TYR A 23 -0.66 1.84 0.00
N LEU A 24 -1.70 2.63 -0.21
CA LEU A 24 -2.29 2.82 -1.52
C LEU A 24 -2.02 4.24 -2.00
N SER A 25 -1.61 4.37 -3.25
CA SER A 25 -1.34 5.67 -3.86
C SER A 25 -1.91 5.70 -5.28
N ARG A 26 -2.50 6.83 -5.65
CA ARG A 26 -2.65 7.17 -7.06
C ARG A 26 -1.27 7.35 -7.68
N HIS A 27 -1.13 7.09 -8.98
CA HIS A 27 0.08 7.50 -9.70
C HIS A 27 0.41 8.98 -9.44
N ALA A 28 1.69 9.31 -9.43
CA ALA A 28 2.18 10.67 -9.31
C ALA A 28 1.77 11.53 -10.52
N GLU A 29 2.02 12.82 -10.47
CA GLU A 29 1.62 13.76 -11.51
C GLU A 29 2.13 13.31 -12.88
N ARG A 30 1.20 13.21 -13.85
CA ARG A 30 1.48 12.80 -15.22
C ARG A 30 1.54 13.98 -16.15
N ALA A 31 2.31 13.85 -17.23
CA ALA A 31 2.31 14.81 -18.33
C ALA A 31 0.93 14.86 -18.99
N GLY A 32 0.72 15.87 -19.85
CA GLY A 32 -0.57 16.16 -20.48
C GLY A 32 -1.20 14.98 -21.24
N THR A 33 -2.38 15.18 -21.76
CA THR A 33 -3.30 14.15 -22.27
C THR A 33 -3.07 13.71 -23.72
N MET A 34 -1.98 14.12 -24.36
CA MET A 34 -1.68 13.77 -25.75
C MET A 34 -1.34 12.28 -25.98
N SER A 35 -1.14 11.53 -24.90
CA SER A 35 -0.88 10.08 -24.93
C SER A 35 -1.88 9.37 -24.03
N ASN A 36 -2.30 8.18 -24.45
CA ASN A 36 -3.14 7.30 -23.61
C ASN A 36 -2.36 6.74 -22.40
N ASP A 37 -1.03 6.72 -22.46
CA ASP A 37 -0.16 6.30 -21.36
C ASP A 37 0.98 7.31 -21.14
N PRO A 38 0.67 8.51 -20.63
CA PRO A 38 1.68 9.56 -20.42
C PRO A 38 2.65 9.18 -19.31
N GLN A 39 3.88 9.66 -19.47
CA GLN A 39 4.93 9.59 -18.45
C GLN A 39 4.64 10.55 -17.29
N LEU A 40 5.40 10.42 -16.20
CA LEU A 40 5.37 11.40 -15.12
C LEU A 40 6.00 12.73 -15.56
N THR A 41 5.50 13.84 -15.01
CA THR A 41 6.18 15.13 -15.07
C THR A 41 7.44 15.12 -14.19
N ALA A 42 8.27 16.15 -14.24
CA ALA A 42 9.39 16.33 -13.31
C ALA A 42 8.88 16.37 -11.84
N GLU A 43 7.76 17.05 -11.58
CA GLU A 43 7.12 17.07 -10.27
C GLU A 43 6.61 15.67 -9.89
N GLY A 44 6.02 14.93 -10.84
CA GLY A 44 5.59 13.56 -10.60
C GLY A 44 6.75 12.61 -10.26
N GLN A 45 7.90 12.77 -10.90
CA GLN A 45 9.11 12.02 -10.55
C GLN A 45 9.57 12.34 -9.13
N LYS A 46 9.54 13.62 -8.74
CA LYS A 46 9.83 14.04 -7.35
C LYS A 46 8.83 13.43 -6.37
N GLN A 47 7.54 13.45 -6.66
CA GLN A 47 6.50 12.82 -5.82
C GLN A 47 6.74 11.31 -5.63
N ALA A 48 7.21 10.61 -6.66
CA ALA A 48 7.57 9.19 -6.56
C ALA A 48 8.77 8.95 -5.64
N LEU A 49 9.76 9.86 -5.66
CA LEU A 49 10.89 9.83 -4.73
C LEU A 49 10.45 10.15 -3.29
N ASP A 50 9.60 11.14 -3.09
CA ASP A 50 9.03 11.50 -1.78
C ASP A 50 8.25 10.31 -1.19
N LEU A 51 7.46 9.61 -2.01
CA LEU A 51 6.75 8.38 -1.61
C LEU A 51 7.74 7.29 -1.15
N ARG A 52 8.80 7.03 -1.91
CA ARG A 52 9.87 6.11 -1.50
C ARG A 52 10.45 6.52 -0.14
N ASP A 53 10.77 7.79 0.04
CA ASP A 53 11.40 8.28 1.26
C ASP A 53 10.47 8.17 2.47
N TYR A 54 9.19 8.44 2.31
CA TYR A 54 8.19 8.19 3.35
C TYR A 54 8.10 6.69 3.70
N LEU A 55 8.21 5.83 2.70
CA LEU A 55 8.09 4.37 2.90
C LEU A 55 9.38 3.74 3.44
N ARG A 56 10.51 4.44 3.48
CA ARG A 56 11.74 3.95 4.14
C ARG A 56 11.45 3.53 5.57
N GLY A 57 11.94 2.38 5.98
CA GLY A 57 11.71 1.85 7.33
C GLY A 57 10.32 1.25 7.56
N LYS A 58 9.40 1.28 6.57
CA LYS A 58 8.08 0.65 6.68
C LYS A 58 8.10 -0.86 6.38
N ASN A 59 9.28 -1.43 6.08
CA ASN A 59 9.47 -2.86 5.82
C ASN A 59 8.52 -3.40 4.75
N ILE A 60 8.45 -2.71 3.59
CA ILE A 60 7.62 -3.13 2.45
C ILE A 60 7.98 -4.55 2.03
N LYS A 61 6.97 -5.39 1.79
CA LYS A 61 7.09 -6.82 1.45
C LYS A 61 6.50 -7.17 0.08
N GLY A 62 5.83 -6.22 -0.56
CA GLY A 62 5.30 -6.40 -1.90
C GLY A 62 4.89 -5.07 -2.51
N ILE A 63 5.02 -4.98 -3.81
CA ILE A 63 4.69 -3.78 -4.58
C ILE A 63 3.82 -4.21 -5.74
N TYR A 64 2.70 -3.53 -5.90
CA TYR A 64 1.70 -3.80 -6.93
C TYR A 64 1.41 -2.51 -7.71
N SER A 65 1.27 -2.64 -9.02
CA SER A 65 0.98 -1.52 -9.91
C SER A 65 0.10 -1.98 -11.08
N THR A 66 -0.73 -1.10 -11.59
CA THR A 66 -1.33 -1.33 -12.91
C THR A 66 -0.25 -1.24 -13.99
N ASN A 67 -0.52 -1.82 -15.18
CA ASN A 67 0.46 -1.83 -16.28
C ASN A 67 0.42 -0.53 -17.11
N PHE A 68 0.58 0.61 -16.45
CA PHE A 68 0.72 1.91 -17.11
C PHE A 68 2.09 2.53 -16.78
N ALA A 69 2.65 3.30 -17.69
CA ALA A 69 3.95 3.95 -17.51
C ALA A 69 3.97 4.80 -16.24
N ARG A 70 2.94 5.62 -16.02
CA ARG A 70 2.81 6.51 -14.87
C ARG A 70 2.72 5.78 -13.52
N THR A 71 1.99 4.66 -13.44
CA THR A 71 1.87 3.88 -12.19
C THR A 71 3.14 3.10 -11.88
N LYS A 72 3.76 2.49 -12.88
CA LYS A 72 5.05 1.81 -12.73
C LYS A 72 6.15 2.81 -12.33
N ALA A 73 6.23 3.96 -12.98
CA ALA A 73 7.21 5.00 -12.64
C ALA A 73 7.01 5.55 -11.22
N THR A 74 5.77 5.62 -10.72
CA THR A 74 5.50 5.99 -9.32
C THR A 74 6.01 4.93 -8.34
N ALA A 75 5.86 3.65 -8.67
CA ALA A 75 6.28 2.54 -7.82
C ALA A 75 7.79 2.26 -7.87
N GLN A 76 8.44 2.61 -8.99
CA GLN A 76 9.81 2.23 -9.32
C GLN A 76 10.85 2.61 -8.25
N PRO A 77 10.89 3.86 -7.72
CA PRO A 77 11.88 4.21 -6.70
C PRO A 77 11.74 3.37 -5.42
N THR A 78 10.53 2.99 -5.04
CA THR A 78 10.29 2.11 -3.88
C THR A 78 10.71 0.66 -4.20
N SER A 79 10.46 0.19 -5.42
CA SER A 79 10.88 -1.13 -5.91
C SER A 79 12.41 -1.26 -5.85
N GLU A 80 13.14 -0.28 -6.35
CA GLU A 80 14.60 -0.24 -6.30
C GLU A 80 15.13 -0.21 -4.86
N TRP A 81 14.54 0.65 -4.01
CA TRP A 81 14.97 0.76 -2.60
C TRP A 81 14.86 -0.56 -1.84
N TYR A 82 13.78 -1.31 -2.05
CA TYR A 82 13.53 -2.57 -1.35
C TYR A 82 14.03 -3.81 -2.13
N SER A 83 14.57 -3.64 -3.34
CA SER A 83 14.93 -4.73 -4.25
C SER A 83 13.78 -5.72 -4.46
N LEU A 84 12.56 -5.19 -4.62
CA LEU A 84 11.34 -5.97 -4.81
C LEU A 84 10.79 -5.78 -6.22
N PRO A 85 10.30 -6.84 -6.88
CA PRO A 85 9.63 -6.70 -8.17
C PRO A 85 8.30 -5.95 -8.05
N ILE A 86 7.95 -5.22 -9.10
CA ILE A 86 6.61 -4.64 -9.26
C ILE A 86 5.70 -5.71 -9.85
N ASN A 87 4.74 -6.20 -9.06
CA ASN A 87 3.73 -7.15 -9.49
C ASN A 87 2.61 -6.39 -10.21
N LEU A 88 2.31 -6.78 -11.44
CA LEU A 88 1.29 -6.11 -12.23
C LEU A 88 -0.10 -6.66 -11.92
N TYR A 89 -1.10 -5.77 -11.87
CA TYR A 89 -2.51 -6.13 -11.78
C TYR A 89 -3.34 -5.34 -12.80
N SER A 90 -4.45 -5.93 -13.24
CA SER A 90 -5.43 -5.23 -14.07
C SER A 90 -6.34 -4.36 -13.20
N PRO A 91 -6.70 -3.12 -13.61
CA PRO A 91 -7.72 -2.33 -12.90
C PRO A 91 -9.01 -3.11 -12.65
N ASN A 92 -9.49 -3.86 -13.64
CA ASN A 92 -10.68 -4.71 -13.52
C ASN A 92 -10.47 -5.92 -12.58
N GLY A 93 -9.22 -6.33 -12.33
CA GLY A 93 -8.84 -7.41 -11.42
C GLY A 93 -8.45 -6.94 -10.02
N ALA A 94 -8.59 -5.66 -9.73
CA ALA A 94 -8.14 -5.06 -8.48
C ALA A 94 -8.81 -5.71 -7.25
N SER A 95 -10.09 -6.00 -7.31
CA SER A 95 -10.82 -6.69 -6.24
C SER A 95 -10.27 -8.08 -5.94
N SER A 96 -10.02 -8.89 -6.97
CA SER A 96 -9.46 -10.24 -6.82
C SER A 96 -8.04 -10.21 -6.25
N MET A 97 -7.23 -9.21 -6.65
CA MET A 97 -5.90 -9.01 -6.08
C MET A 97 -6.01 -8.72 -4.58
N ILE A 98 -6.88 -7.82 -4.15
CA ILE A 98 -7.09 -7.51 -2.72
C ILE A 98 -7.53 -8.74 -1.95
N ASP A 99 -8.45 -9.54 -2.47
CA ASP A 99 -8.93 -10.74 -1.80
C ASP A 99 -7.78 -11.76 -1.62
N SER A 100 -6.92 -11.91 -2.63
CA SER A 100 -5.72 -12.74 -2.55
C SER A 100 -4.72 -12.21 -1.50
N LEU A 101 -4.50 -10.89 -1.43
CA LEU A 101 -3.63 -10.28 -0.43
C LEU A 101 -4.18 -10.46 1.00
N LYS A 102 -5.51 -10.34 1.18
CA LYS A 102 -6.18 -10.60 2.46
C LYS A 102 -6.03 -12.06 2.90
N ALA A 103 -6.21 -12.99 1.97
CA ALA A 103 -6.10 -14.43 2.23
C ALA A 103 -4.68 -14.87 2.61
N THR A 104 -3.67 -14.29 1.97
CA THR A 104 -2.26 -14.64 2.22
C THR A 104 -1.65 -13.93 3.43
N ASN A 105 -2.38 -13.03 4.08
CA ASN A 105 -1.90 -12.20 5.20
C ASN A 105 -0.56 -11.49 4.90
N LYS A 106 -0.28 -11.20 3.62
CA LYS A 106 0.87 -10.38 3.25
C LYS A 106 0.72 -9.00 3.87
N ASN A 107 1.76 -8.51 4.49
CA ASN A 107 1.77 -7.22 5.19
C ASN A 107 2.72 -6.22 4.52
N ASN A 108 2.52 -4.94 4.83
CA ASN A 108 3.34 -3.84 4.34
C ASN A 108 3.44 -3.83 2.82
N ILE A 109 2.29 -3.71 2.17
CA ILE A 109 2.15 -3.76 0.72
C ILE A 109 1.94 -2.35 0.17
N LEU A 110 2.73 -1.96 -0.83
CA LEU A 110 2.48 -0.78 -1.65
C LEU A 110 1.61 -1.17 -2.85
N ILE A 111 0.55 -0.41 -3.10
CA ILE A 111 -0.33 -0.57 -4.27
C ILE A 111 -0.46 0.80 -4.95
N VAL A 112 -0.08 0.86 -6.23
CA VAL A 112 -0.20 2.08 -7.04
C VAL A 112 -1.28 1.89 -8.10
N GLY A 113 -2.26 2.79 -8.10
CA GLY A 113 -3.43 2.77 -8.99
C GLY A 113 -3.76 4.14 -9.58
N HIS A 114 -5.05 4.37 -9.82
CA HIS A 114 -5.61 5.56 -10.47
C HIS A 114 -6.63 6.26 -9.57
N SER A 115 -7.12 7.43 -9.99
CA SER A 115 -8.12 8.22 -9.26
C SER A 115 -9.40 7.46 -8.98
N ASN A 116 -9.82 6.62 -9.91
CA ASN A 116 -11.05 5.82 -9.89
C ASN A 116 -10.83 4.35 -9.48
N THR A 117 -9.73 4.00 -8.88
CA THR A 117 -9.45 2.62 -8.43
C THR A 117 -8.90 2.57 -7.01
N VAL A 118 -8.24 3.63 -6.53
CA VAL A 118 -7.65 3.64 -5.18
C VAL A 118 -8.74 3.67 -4.12
N ASP A 119 -9.81 4.40 -4.33
CA ASP A 119 -10.99 4.44 -3.47
C ASP A 119 -11.67 3.07 -3.38
N ASP A 120 -11.90 2.40 -4.51
CA ASP A 120 -12.44 1.03 -4.56
C ASP A 120 -11.56 0.05 -3.76
N LEU A 121 -10.23 0.15 -3.89
CA LEU A 121 -9.28 -0.68 -3.16
C LEU A 121 -9.33 -0.41 -1.66
N VAL A 122 -9.43 0.86 -1.23
CA VAL A 122 -9.60 1.22 0.18
C VAL A 122 -10.93 0.70 0.71
N ASN A 123 -12.01 0.92 -0.01
CA ASN A 123 -13.35 0.47 0.36
C ASN A 123 -13.41 -1.08 0.46
N ARG A 124 -12.79 -1.79 -0.48
CA ARG A 124 -12.67 -3.25 -0.45
C ARG A 124 -11.86 -3.76 0.73
N LEU A 125 -10.77 -3.08 1.08
CA LEU A 125 -9.92 -3.44 2.23
C LEU A 125 -10.67 -3.23 3.54
N THR A 126 -11.32 -2.09 3.71
CA THR A 126 -12.00 -1.71 4.96
C THR A 126 -13.36 -2.38 5.13
N GLY A 127 -14.00 -2.80 4.03
CA GLY A 127 -15.39 -3.29 4.03
C GLY A 127 -16.42 -2.17 4.23
N ALA A 128 -16.04 -0.92 3.98
CA ALA A 128 -16.87 0.27 4.17
C ALA A 128 -16.73 1.23 2.98
N ASN A 129 -17.77 2.00 2.67
CA ASN A 129 -17.72 3.07 1.67
C ASN A 129 -17.07 4.32 2.28
N SER A 130 -15.77 4.23 2.56
CA SER A 130 -15.00 5.29 3.24
C SER A 130 -14.48 6.36 2.27
N MET A 131 -14.46 6.06 0.98
CA MET A 131 -13.93 6.94 -0.07
C MET A 131 -14.80 6.92 -1.32
N THR A 132 -14.71 8.01 -2.09
CA THR A 132 -15.20 8.17 -3.46
C THR A 132 -14.01 8.48 -4.38
N ASP A 133 -14.25 8.51 -5.69
CA ASP A 133 -13.25 8.87 -6.70
C ASP A 133 -12.44 10.10 -6.29
N LEU A 134 -11.14 10.04 -6.53
CA LEU A 134 -10.26 11.17 -6.26
C LEU A 134 -10.40 12.25 -7.35
N PRO A 135 -10.35 13.54 -6.99
CA PRO A 135 -10.23 14.59 -7.97
C PRO A 135 -9.03 14.37 -8.90
N GLU A 136 -9.20 14.63 -10.19
CA GLU A 136 -8.12 14.45 -11.17
C GLU A 136 -6.87 15.32 -10.90
N THR A 137 -7.03 16.36 -10.11
CA THR A 137 -5.94 17.26 -9.68
C THR A 137 -5.25 16.81 -8.40
N GLU A 138 -5.76 15.73 -7.74
CA GLU A 138 -5.20 15.28 -6.48
C GLU A 138 -4.04 14.30 -6.69
N TYR A 139 -2.83 14.74 -6.40
CA TYR A 139 -1.59 13.93 -6.41
C TYR A 139 -0.88 13.97 -5.07
N GLY A 140 0.04 13.03 -4.83
CA GLY A 140 0.90 13.00 -3.65
C GLY A 140 0.17 12.66 -2.34
N SER A 141 -1.03 12.09 -2.41
CA SER A 141 -1.73 11.52 -1.26
C SER A 141 -1.43 10.04 -1.11
N LEU A 142 -1.30 9.60 0.14
CA LEU A 142 -1.12 8.20 0.51
C LEU A 142 -2.26 7.76 1.43
N PHE A 143 -2.88 6.67 1.09
CA PHE A 143 -3.99 6.05 1.81
C PHE A 143 -3.46 4.83 2.55
N ILE A 144 -3.54 4.85 3.87
CA ILE A 144 -2.97 3.82 4.73
C ILE A 144 -4.10 3.05 5.38
N VAL A 145 -4.20 1.75 5.06
CA VAL A 145 -5.16 0.84 5.68
C VAL A 145 -4.41 -0.12 6.60
N LYS A 146 -4.69 -0.05 7.90
CA LYS A 146 -4.11 -0.91 8.92
C LYS A 146 -5.15 -1.91 9.41
N LYS A 147 -4.82 -3.21 9.36
CA LYS A 147 -5.62 -4.30 9.92
C LYS A 147 -4.96 -4.81 11.20
N LYS A 148 -5.71 -4.91 12.29
CA LYS A 148 -5.28 -5.54 13.55
C LYS A 148 -6.46 -6.27 14.19
N GLY A 149 -6.33 -7.57 14.44
CA GLY A 149 -7.38 -8.35 15.10
C GLY A 149 -8.75 -8.32 14.41
N GLY A 150 -8.78 -8.28 13.06
CA GLY A 150 -10.02 -8.17 12.29
C GLY A 150 -10.53 -6.74 12.05
N ASN A 151 -10.09 -5.77 12.84
CA ASN A 151 -10.47 -4.36 12.69
C ASN A 151 -9.58 -3.65 11.67
N TYR A 152 -10.19 -2.79 10.87
CA TYR A 152 -9.50 -1.95 9.89
C TYR A 152 -9.52 -0.49 10.34
N ARG A 153 -8.41 0.21 10.17
CA ARG A 153 -8.30 1.66 10.31
C ARG A 153 -7.79 2.24 9.02
N PHE A 154 -8.42 3.30 8.57
CA PHE A 154 -8.08 4.04 7.38
C PHE A 154 -7.56 5.43 7.76
N GLU A 155 -6.51 5.86 7.09
CA GLU A 155 -5.90 7.17 7.25
C GLU A 155 -5.47 7.69 5.87
N LYS A 156 -5.77 8.95 5.56
CA LYS A 156 -5.26 9.68 4.40
C LYS A 156 -4.24 10.69 4.87
N ILE A 157 -3.07 10.69 4.26
CA ILE A 157 -2.02 11.68 4.50
C ILE A 157 -1.57 12.31 3.18
N LYS A 158 -1.03 13.52 3.25
CA LYS A 158 -0.19 14.08 2.19
C LYS A 158 1.24 13.59 2.42
N VAL A 159 1.87 12.98 1.41
CA VAL A 159 3.26 12.56 1.51
C VAL A 159 4.13 13.81 1.71
N PRO A 160 4.97 13.85 2.77
CA PRO A 160 5.88 14.97 2.99
C PRO A 160 6.84 15.13 1.81
N GLN A 161 6.98 16.37 1.34
CA GLN A 161 7.97 16.66 0.30
C GLN A 161 9.37 16.74 0.92
N THR A 162 10.31 15.99 0.34
CA THR A 162 11.71 16.11 0.72
C THR A 162 12.31 17.33 0.01
N THR A 163 12.86 18.27 0.78
CA THR A 163 13.64 19.37 0.21
C THR A 163 14.88 18.78 -0.46
N PRO A 164 15.24 19.16 -1.70
CA PRO A 164 16.53 18.78 -2.29
C PRO A 164 17.66 19.22 -1.36
N ARG A 165 18.54 18.29 -1.01
CA ARG A 165 19.80 18.60 -0.34
C ARG A 165 20.81 19.10 -1.34
#